data_47ad257576c0b23836823885d016a78f
#
_entry.id   47ad257576c0b23836823885d016a78f
#
_cell.length_a   1.000
_cell.length_b   1.000
_cell.length_c   1.000
_cell.angle_alpha   90.00
_cell.angle_beta   90.00
_cell.angle_gamma   90.00
#
_symmetry.space_group_name_H-M   'P 1'
#
loop_
_entity.id
_entity.type
_entity.pdbx_description
1 polymer ?
#
loop_
_entity_poly.entity_id
_entity_poly.type
_entity_poly.pdbx_seq_one_letter_code
_entity_poly.pdbx_strand_id
1 'polypeptide(L)'
;MSGTRARTAAISPACSATRSIVRTREAREGGEKAVQFAMWGDCDGSVAIQRTGYYSADYSLLPLEAVAGKTRVMEDEFISASGTDVTDAFRLYLRPLLGSGLPDAYRLRPAPV
;
A
#
# COMPACT_ATOMS: atom_id res chain seq x y z
N MET A 1 -12.50 12.50 -0.10
CA MET A 1 -11.09 12.66 -0.44
C MET A 1 -10.14 12.64 0.74
N SER A 2 -10.62 12.72 1.96
CA SER A 2 -9.79 12.69 3.16
C SER A 2 -9.01 11.39 3.37
N GLY A 3 -9.55 10.22 3.00
CA GLY A 3 -8.90 8.92 3.18
C GLY A 3 -7.64 8.70 2.32
N THR A 4 -7.61 9.25 1.11
CA THR A 4 -6.45 9.13 0.21
C THR A 4 -5.31 10.06 0.65
N ARG A 5 -5.64 11.23 1.18
CA ARG A 5 -4.66 12.18 1.73
C ARG A 5 -4.00 11.66 3.00
N ALA A 6 -4.75 11.03 3.90
CA ALA A 6 -4.20 10.45 5.12
C ALA A 6 -3.18 9.34 4.83
N ARG A 7 -3.42 8.54 3.79
CA ARG A 7 -2.47 7.50 3.36
C ARG A 7 -1.21 8.06 2.72
N THR A 8 -1.32 9.15 2.00
CA THR A 8 -0.17 9.80 1.38
C THR A 8 0.67 10.56 2.42
N ALA A 9 0.02 11.15 3.42
CA ALA A 9 0.71 11.84 4.51
C ALA A 9 1.45 10.88 5.48
N ALA A 10 1.01 9.62 5.58
CA ALA A 10 1.70 8.61 6.37
C ALA A 10 3.03 8.14 5.74
N ILE A 11 3.27 8.47 4.46
CA ILE A 11 4.56 8.25 3.81
C ILE A 11 5.43 9.49 4.07
N SER A 12 5.87 9.63 5.30
CA SER A 12 6.85 10.63 5.69
C SER A 12 8.15 10.48 4.87
N PRO A 13 8.81 11.59 4.51
CA PRO A 13 10.12 11.54 3.86
C PRO A 13 11.17 10.74 4.66
N ALA A 14 11.00 10.58 5.96
CA ALA A 14 11.83 9.70 6.78
C ALA A 14 11.77 8.21 6.37
N CYS A 15 10.73 7.78 5.66
CA CYS A 15 10.64 6.45 5.06
C CYS A 15 11.41 6.29 3.75
N SER A 16 12.12 7.30 3.27
CA SER A 16 12.84 7.21 1.99
C SER A 16 13.95 6.15 1.99
N ALA A 17 14.53 5.88 3.16
CA ALA A 17 15.56 4.86 3.32
C ALA A 17 15.03 3.42 3.26
N THR A 18 13.73 3.21 3.41
CA THR A 18 13.07 1.90 3.43
C THR A 18 12.19 1.63 2.24
N ARG A 19 12.40 2.36 1.13
CA ARG A 19 11.64 2.10 -0.09
C ARG A 19 11.92 0.69 -0.59
N SER A 20 10.92 -0.16 -0.49
CA SER A 20 10.97 -1.46 -1.14
C SER A 20 11.08 -1.29 -2.66
N ILE A 21 11.99 -2.03 -3.27
CA ILE A 21 12.12 -2.11 -4.73
C ILE A 21 10.78 -2.55 -5.35
N VAL A 22 10.07 -3.45 -4.68
CA VAL A 22 8.74 -3.93 -5.11
C VAL A 22 7.74 -2.78 -5.15
N ARG A 23 7.64 -1.97 -4.10
CA ARG A 23 6.74 -0.81 -4.09
C ARG A 23 7.06 0.21 -5.18
N THR A 24 8.34 0.49 -5.37
CA THR A 24 8.79 1.45 -6.38
C THR A 24 8.46 0.95 -7.78
N ARG A 25 8.70 -0.33 -8.05
CA ARG A 25 8.36 -0.96 -9.32
C ARG A 25 6.85 -0.95 -9.57
N GLU A 26 6.06 -1.42 -8.63
CA GLU A 26 4.61 -1.47 -8.75
C GLU A 26 3.97 -0.09 -8.92
N ALA A 27 4.47 0.93 -8.23
CA ALA A 27 4.01 2.30 -8.41
C ALA A 27 4.31 2.83 -9.81
N ARG A 28 5.49 2.52 -10.35
CA ARG A 28 5.89 2.90 -11.70
C ARG A 28 5.04 2.19 -12.76
N GLU A 29 4.90 0.88 -12.64
CA GLU A 29 4.06 0.07 -13.53
C GLU A 29 2.60 0.52 -13.50
N GLY A 30 2.08 0.86 -12.31
CA GLY A 30 0.74 1.43 -12.16
C GLY A 30 0.56 2.75 -12.91
N GLY A 31 1.56 3.62 -12.88
CA GLY A 31 1.58 4.86 -13.65
C GLY A 31 1.63 4.61 -15.16
N GLU A 32 2.45 3.68 -15.62
CA GLU A 32 2.53 3.29 -17.04
C GLU A 32 1.20 2.70 -17.51
N LYS A 33 0.55 1.87 -16.70
CA LYS A 33 -0.79 1.33 -16.99
C LYS A 33 -1.86 2.41 -17.04
N ALA A 34 -1.80 3.40 -16.18
CA ALA A 34 -2.73 4.53 -16.21
C ALA A 34 -2.67 5.27 -17.55
N VAL A 35 -1.47 5.53 -18.07
CA VAL A 35 -1.27 6.15 -19.38
C VAL A 35 -1.81 5.25 -20.51
N GLN A 36 -1.51 3.94 -20.45
CA GLN A 36 -2.02 3.00 -21.44
C GLN A 36 -3.54 2.97 -21.49
N PHE A 37 -4.20 2.89 -20.32
CA PHE A 37 -5.66 2.92 -20.25
C PHE A 37 -6.25 4.24 -20.74
N ALA A 38 -5.62 5.36 -20.46
CA ALA A 38 -6.04 6.66 -20.97
C ALA A 38 -5.94 6.76 -22.49
N MET A 39 -4.94 6.11 -23.10
CA MET A 39 -4.77 6.10 -24.55
C MET A 39 -5.73 5.13 -25.27
N TRP A 40 -6.13 4.05 -24.62
CA TRP A 40 -6.91 2.98 -25.24
C TRP A 40 -8.40 3.03 -24.92
N GLY A 41 -8.82 3.81 -23.93
CA GLY A 41 -10.17 3.87 -23.44
C GLY A 41 -10.71 5.29 -23.34
N ASP A 42 -12.01 5.41 -23.56
CA ASP A 42 -12.75 6.66 -23.35
C ASP A 42 -13.33 6.74 -21.92
N CYS A 43 -12.80 5.95 -20.99
CA CYS A 43 -13.34 5.82 -19.64
C CYS A 43 -12.42 6.47 -18.62
N ASP A 44 -13.00 7.29 -17.76
CA ASP A 44 -12.34 7.73 -16.54
C ASP A 44 -12.24 6.59 -15.54
N GLY A 45 -11.10 6.49 -14.86
CA GLY A 45 -10.91 5.41 -13.91
C GLY A 45 -9.69 5.57 -13.03
N SER A 46 -9.55 4.68 -12.09
CA SER A 46 -8.39 4.53 -11.23
C SER A 46 -7.73 3.18 -11.46
N VAL A 47 -6.42 3.16 -11.58
CA VAL A 47 -5.67 1.90 -11.69
C VAL A 47 -5.57 1.24 -10.32
N ALA A 48 -6.11 0.03 -10.22
CA ALA A 48 -5.99 -0.81 -9.04
C ALA A 48 -4.83 -1.78 -9.20
N ILE A 49 -4.05 -1.91 -8.14
CA ILE A 49 -2.97 -2.89 -8.03
C ILE A 49 -3.51 -4.07 -7.24
N GLN A 50 -3.63 -5.21 -7.88
CA GLN A 50 -4.10 -6.44 -7.28
C GLN A 50 -2.92 -7.39 -7.09
N ARG A 51 -2.68 -7.81 -5.87
CA ARG A 51 -1.62 -8.77 -5.60
C ARG A 51 -2.08 -10.18 -6.00
N THR A 52 -1.38 -10.75 -6.96
CA THR A 52 -1.65 -12.09 -7.48
C THR A 52 -0.67 -13.14 -6.97
N GLY A 53 0.42 -12.71 -6.37
CA GLY A 53 1.44 -13.58 -5.80
C GLY A 53 2.35 -12.80 -4.87
N TYR A 54 3.40 -13.47 -4.42
CA TYR A 54 4.34 -12.89 -3.44
C TYR A 54 5.03 -11.62 -3.97
N TYR A 55 5.45 -11.65 -5.25
CA TYR A 55 6.12 -10.54 -5.94
C TYR A 55 5.45 -10.17 -7.26
N SER A 56 4.23 -10.62 -7.47
CA SER A 56 3.47 -10.34 -8.68
C SER A 56 2.22 -9.54 -8.38
N ALA A 57 1.88 -8.64 -9.27
CA ALA A 57 0.69 -7.82 -9.19
C ALA A 57 0.07 -7.65 -10.58
N ASP A 58 -1.25 -7.67 -10.63
CA ASP A 58 -2.02 -7.31 -11.82
C ASP A 58 -2.57 -5.90 -11.67
N TYR A 59 -2.83 -5.27 -12.80
CA TYR A 59 -3.32 -3.91 -12.89
C TYR A 59 -4.65 -3.89 -13.64
N SER A 60 -5.66 -3.35 -13.01
CA SER A 60 -6.99 -3.21 -13.61
C SER A 60 -7.51 -1.79 -13.47
N LEU A 61 -8.33 -1.37 -14.42
CA LEU A 61 -9.01 -0.09 -14.37
C LEU A 61 -10.33 -0.26 -13.60
N LEU A 62 -10.49 0.52 -12.54
CA LEU A 62 -11.74 0.59 -11.78
C LEU A 62 -12.44 1.92 -12.09
N PRO A 63 -13.79 1.91 -12.24
CA PRO A 63 -14.54 3.14 -12.42
C PRO A 63 -14.38 4.04 -11.20
N LEU A 64 -14.32 5.37 -11.41
CA LEU A 64 -14.12 6.34 -10.34
C LEU A 64 -15.19 6.25 -9.24
N GLU A 65 -16.42 5.93 -9.60
CA GLU A 65 -17.54 5.76 -8.66
C GLU A 65 -17.31 4.64 -7.64
N ALA A 66 -16.55 3.62 -8.04
CA ALA A 66 -16.21 2.52 -7.14
C ALA A 66 -15.17 2.90 -6.09
N VAL A 67 -14.39 3.94 -6.34
CA VAL A 67 -13.22 4.31 -5.53
C VAL A 67 -13.40 5.66 -4.85
N ALA A 68 -14.07 6.60 -5.49
CA ALA A 68 -14.20 7.97 -5.02
C ALA A 68 -14.99 8.05 -3.71
N GLY A 69 -14.43 8.73 -2.73
CA GLY A 69 -15.06 8.95 -1.44
C GLY A 69 -15.17 7.70 -0.56
N LYS A 70 -14.57 6.59 -0.96
CA LYS A 70 -14.61 5.33 -0.21
C LYS A 70 -13.27 5.04 0.45
N THR A 71 -13.35 4.41 1.63
CA THR A 71 -12.20 3.91 2.36
C THR A 71 -12.22 2.40 2.34
N ARG A 72 -11.08 1.79 1.99
CA ARG A 72 -10.94 0.35 2.12
C ARG A 72 -10.78 -0.03 3.59
N VAL A 73 -11.70 -0.84 4.07
CA VAL A 73 -11.63 -1.41 5.42
C VAL A 73 -10.68 -2.61 5.39
N MET A 74 -9.94 -2.80 6.48
CA MET A 74 -9.10 -3.99 6.64
C MET A 74 -9.97 -5.24 6.70
N GLU A 75 -9.61 -6.26 5.94
CA GLU A 75 -10.35 -7.52 5.88
C GLU A 75 -10.18 -8.29 7.20
N ASP A 76 -11.24 -8.96 7.63
CA ASP A 76 -11.26 -9.70 8.91
C ASP A 76 -10.21 -10.80 8.97
N GLU A 77 -9.84 -11.39 7.81
CA GLU A 77 -8.78 -12.39 7.73
C GLU A 77 -7.39 -11.87 8.14
N PHE A 78 -7.20 -10.55 8.13
CA PHE A 78 -5.94 -9.92 8.52
C PHE A 78 -5.87 -9.60 10.02
N ILE A 79 -7.00 -9.69 10.71
CA ILE A 79 -7.11 -9.38 12.13
C ILE A 79 -7.13 -10.68 12.92
N SER A 80 -6.32 -10.77 13.97
CA SER A 80 -6.31 -11.92 14.86
C SER A 80 -7.62 -12.05 15.64
N ALA A 81 -7.93 -13.25 16.13
CA ALA A 81 -9.12 -13.48 16.94
C ALA A 81 -9.17 -12.62 18.22
N SER A 82 -8.02 -12.19 18.73
CA SER A 82 -7.93 -11.26 19.86
C SER A 82 -8.31 -9.82 19.51
N GLY A 83 -8.35 -9.46 18.24
CA GLY A 83 -8.60 -8.10 17.75
C GLY A 83 -7.46 -7.10 17.97
N THR A 84 -6.35 -7.53 18.54
CA THR A 84 -5.22 -6.66 18.93
C THR A 84 -3.94 -6.92 18.14
N ASP A 85 -3.91 -7.93 17.28
CA ASP A 85 -2.75 -8.31 16.48
C ASP A 85 -3.18 -8.64 15.04
N VAL A 86 -2.20 -8.84 14.17
CA VAL A 86 -2.40 -9.22 12.77
C VAL A 86 -2.11 -10.69 12.55
N THR A 87 -2.76 -11.27 11.54
CA THR A 87 -2.56 -12.67 11.15
C THR A 87 -1.34 -12.85 10.26
N ASP A 88 -0.92 -14.10 10.05
CA ASP A 88 0.15 -14.43 9.10
C ASP A 88 -0.22 -14.07 7.66
N ALA A 89 -1.50 -14.11 7.31
CA ALA A 89 -1.99 -13.66 6.00
C ALA A 89 -1.62 -12.19 5.75
N PHE A 90 -1.78 -11.32 6.74
CA PHE A 90 -1.37 -9.93 6.65
C PHE A 90 0.16 -9.78 6.55
N ARG A 91 0.91 -10.56 7.31
CA ARG A 91 2.37 -10.55 7.25
C ARG A 91 2.90 -10.95 5.88
N LEU A 92 2.31 -11.98 5.26
CA LEU A 92 2.63 -12.40 3.90
C LEU A 92 2.30 -11.31 2.87
N TYR A 93 1.16 -10.65 3.02
CA TYR A 93 0.78 -9.53 2.18
C TYR A 93 1.75 -8.35 2.30
N LEU A 94 2.14 -8.02 3.53
CA LEU A 94 2.95 -6.84 3.83
C LEU A 94 4.45 -7.03 3.52
N ARG A 95 4.97 -8.24 3.71
CA ARG A 95 6.41 -8.51 3.63
C ARG A 95 7.10 -8.03 2.35
N PRO A 96 6.56 -8.26 1.13
CA PRO A 96 7.17 -7.73 -0.08
C PRO A 96 7.20 -6.20 -0.13
N LEU A 97 6.27 -5.54 0.55
CA LEU A 97 6.14 -4.09 0.57
C LEU A 97 7.10 -3.41 1.56
N LEU A 98 7.60 -4.14 2.55
CA LEU A 98 8.55 -3.62 3.54
C LEU A 98 10.00 -3.55 3.01
N GLY A 99 10.34 -4.38 2.03
CA GLY A 99 11.70 -4.45 1.50
C GLY A 99 12.70 -5.02 2.51
N SER A 100 13.82 -4.33 2.70
CA SER A 100 14.91 -4.76 3.60
C SER A 100 14.61 -4.62 5.09
N GLY A 101 13.43 -4.15 5.45
CA GLY A 101 13.01 -3.92 6.82
C GLY A 101 12.96 -2.44 7.21
N LEU A 102 12.62 -2.20 8.47
CA LEU A 102 12.60 -0.86 9.02
C LEU A 102 14.00 -0.49 9.53
N PRO A 103 14.45 0.74 9.38
CA PRO A 103 15.71 1.19 9.96
C PRO A 103 15.63 1.13 11.49
N ASP A 104 16.74 0.80 12.13
CA ASP A 104 16.84 0.89 13.57
C ASP A 104 16.66 2.34 14.02
N ALA A 105 15.60 2.59 14.77
CA ALA A 105 15.36 3.90 15.37
C ALA A 105 16.00 3.97 16.75
N TYR A 106 16.64 5.08 17.02
CA TYR A 106 17.17 5.34 18.35
C TYR A 106 16.02 5.43 19.37
N ARG A 107 16.09 4.62 20.40
CA ARG A 107 15.14 4.67 21.51
C ARG A 107 15.76 5.48 22.64
N LEU A 108 15.06 6.53 23.05
CA LEU A 108 15.45 7.27 24.23
C LEU A 108 15.45 6.34 25.45
N ARG A 109 16.55 6.33 26.19
CA ARG A 109 16.59 5.61 27.46
C ARG A 109 15.76 6.40 28.48
N PRO A 110 14.89 5.73 29.27
CA PRO A 110 14.21 6.40 30.33
C PRO A 110 15.26 6.93 31.33
N ALA A 111 15.16 8.21 31.66
CA ALA A 111 15.97 8.76 32.74
C ALA A 111 15.44 8.25 34.06
N PRO A 112 16.27 7.74 34.95
CA PRO A 112 15.82 7.40 36.30
C PRO A 112 15.36 8.70 37.01
N VAL A 113 14.17 8.63 37.57
CA VAL A 113 13.58 9.73 38.35
C VAL A 113 14.07 9.59 39.79
#